data_14e22824d01a174ccd4f4c71428348e4
#
_entry.id   14e22824d01a174ccd4f4c71428348e4
#
_cell.length_a   1.000
_cell.length_b   1.000
_cell.length_c   1.000
_cell.angle_alpha   90.00
_cell.angle_beta   90.00
_cell.angle_gamma   90.00
#
_symmetry.space_group_name_H-M   'P 1'
#
loop_
_entity.id
_entity.type
_entity.pdbx_description
1 polymer ?
#
loop_
_entity_poly.entity_id
_entity_poly.type
_entity_poly.pdbx_seq_one_letter_code
_entity_poly.pdbx_strand_id
1 'polypeptide(L)'
;GSIFLARNYGHQLALTCGIDHADGDAVITMDGDMQHPPELLPQLLAKWEEGFDIVQTVRLTTEGVSAFKRMTSTYYYRLLNLLTDVEIQEGGSDFRLMDRKAVLALRRYREHARFIRGIVCSLGFRRTTVDFVAQARYAGSSKFSLRRMISFALDGILAYSVQPLRAGLYVGLMSALLAVVLFLHVLFETLRGETVPGWSTIVVCSLFFGGMQMMMLGVCGEYIARILQEVKDRPLYLIACDNRPQAAEKEAHDG
;
A
#
# COMPACT_ATOMS: atom_id res chain seq x y z
N GLY A 1 -16.10 -24.78 1.45
CA GLY A 1 -14.78 -25.34 1.20
C GLY A 1 -13.69 -24.53 1.87
N SER A 2 -12.50 -25.07 1.99
CA SER A 2 -11.35 -24.42 2.60
C SER A 2 -10.11 -24.61 1.75
N ILE A 3 -9.25 -23.58 1.69
CA ILE A 3 -7.95 -23.60 1.04
C ILE A 3 -6.89 -23.34 2.10
N PHE A 4 -5.90 -24.23 2.19
CA PHE A 4 -4.77 -24.11 3.10
C PHE A 4 -3.53 -23.70 2.32
N LEU A 5 -2.90 -22.61 2.72
CA LEU A 5 -1.64 -22.15 2.15
C LEU A 5 -0.47 -22.95 2.74
N ALA A 6 0.58 -23.17 1.95
CA ALA A 6 1.75 -23.96 2.35
C ALA A 6 2.52 -23.35 3.55
N ARG A 7 2.37 -22.03 3.77
CA ARG A 7 2.92 -21.30 4.92
C ARG A 7 2.08 -20.04 5.19
N ASN A 8 2.40 -19.32 6.24
CA ASN A 8 1.82 -17.99 6.46
C ASN A 8 2.42 -16.98 5.46
N TYR A 9 1.63 -16.56 4.47
CA TYR A 9 1.98 -15.53 3.48
C TYR A 9 1.48 -14.13 3.87
N GLY A 10 0.81 -14.01 5.01
CA GLY A 10 0.19 -12.77 5.46
C GLY A 10 -1.22 -12.55 4.90
N HIS A 11 -1.92 -11.56 5.48
CA HIS A 11 -3.34 -11.31 5.24
C HIS A 11 -3.65 -11.02 3.75
N GLN A 12 -2.89 -10.14 3.11
CA GLN A 12 -3.17 -9.69 1.73
C GLN A 12 -3.05 -10.84 0.70
N LEU A 13 -2.07 -11.74 0.87
CA LEU A 13 -1.91 -12.88 -0.03
C LEU A 13 -2.92 -14.00 0.25
N ALA A 14 -3.32 -14.18 1.51
CA ALA A 14 -4.41 -15.11 1.84
C ALA A 14 -5.74 -14.61 1.25
N LEU A 15 -6.02 -13.31 1.35
CA LEU A 15 -7.19 -12.69 0.73
C LEU A 15 -7.15 -12.80 -0.80
N THR A 16 -5.98 -12.60 -1.41
CA THR A 16 -5.76 -12.81 -2.85
C THR A 16 -6.10 -14.24 -3.26
N CYS A 17 -5.62 -15.24 -2.49
CA CYS A 17 -5.94 -16.64 -2.76
C CYS A 17 -7.45 -16.88 -2.74
N GLY A 18 -8.17 -16.35 -1.76
CA GLY A 18 -9.63 -16.45 -1.70
C GLY A 18 -10.32 -15.82 -2.91
N ILE A 19 -9.88 -14.62 -3.30
CA ILE A 19 -10.41 -13.90 -4.46
C ILE A 19 -10.10 -14.67 -5.76
N ASP A 20 -8.89 -15.20 -5.92
CA ASP A 20 -8.48 -15.96 -7.10
C ASP A 20 -9.32 -17.22 -7.32
N HIS A 21 -9.86 -17.78 -6.24
CA HIS A 21 -10.60 -19.03 -6.27
C HIS A 21 -12.11 -18.88 -6.02
N ALA A 22 -12.63 -17.66 -6.03
CA ALA A 22 -14.06 -17.40 -5.87
C ALA A 22 -14.76 -17.35 -7.23
N ASP A 23 -15.87 -18.07 -7.39
CA ASP A 23 -16.57 -18.25 -8.70
C ASP A 23 -17.99 -17.66 -8.73
N GLY A 24 -18.37 -16.83 -7.77
CA GLY A 24 -19.67 -16.17 -7.73
C GLY A 24 -19.82 -15.01 -8.73
N ASP A 25 -21.06 -14.60 -9.02
CA ASP A 25 -21.37 -13.37 -9.76
C ASP A 25 -20.97 -12.11 -9.00
N ALA A 26 -21.01 -12.20 -7.68
CA ALA A 26 -20.43 -11.23 -6.76
C ALA A 26 -19.61 -11.97 -5.70
N VAL A 27 -18.51 -11.35 -5.26
CA VAL A 27 -17.61 -11.88 -4.23
C VAL A 27 -17.59 -10.95 -3.06
N ILE A 28 -17.89 -11.47 -1.87
CA ILE A 28 -17.77 -10.73 -0.62
C ILE A 28 -16.54 -11.21 0.12
N THR A 29 -15.66 -10.28 0.48
CA THR A 29 -14.48 -10.54 1.32
C THR A 29 -14.78 -10.13 2.75
N MET A 30 -14.43 -10.96 3.72
CA MET A 30 -14.68 -10.70 5.15
C MET A 30 -13.58 -11.36 6.00
N ASP A 31 -13.12 -10.66 7.03
CA ASP A 31 -12.18 -11.25 8.00
C ASP A 31 -12.87 -12.21 8.95
N GLY A 32 -12.17 -13.26 9.36
CA GLY A 32 -12.69 -14.27 10.28
C GLY A 32 -12.57 -13.91 11.77
N ASP A 33 -12.28 -12.65 12.12
CA ASP A 33 -12.07 -12.19 13.50
C ASP A 33 -13.36 -11.70 14.19
N MET A 34 -14.51 -11.89 13.52
CA MET A 34 -15.86 -11.47 13.97
C MET A 34 -16.03 -9.97 14.19
N GLN A 35 -15.16 -9.14 13.64
CA GLN A 35 -15.33 -7.68 13.68
C GLN A 35 -16.26 -7.16 12.58
N HIS A 36 -16.50 -7.96 11.55
CA HIS A 36 -17.37 -7.63 10.43
C HIS A 36 -18.76 -8.24 10.66
N PRO A 37 -19.80 -7.42 10.86
CA PRO A 37 -21.15 -7.92 11.12
C PRO A 37 -21.75 -8.53 9.84
N PRO A 38 -22.13 -9.82 9.85
CA PRO A 38 -22.76 -10.47 8.70
C PRO A 38 -24.13 -9.90 8.35
N GLU A 39 -24.75 -9.17 9.25
CA GLU A 39 -26.04 -8.47 9.07
C GLU A 39 -25.97 -7.40 7.98
N LEU A 40 -24.78 -6.97 7.58
CA LEU A 40 -24.58 -6.03 6.46
C LEU A 40 -24.67 -6.69 5.08
N LEU A 41 -24.57 -8.01 4.99
CA LEU A 41 -24.59 -8.71 3.69
C LEU A 41 -25.79 -8.33 2.81
N PRO A 42 -27.03 -8.26 3.34
CA PRO A 42 -28.19 -7.82 2.53
C PRO A 42 -28.04 -6.38 2.01
N GLN A 43 -27.44 -5.48 2.79
CA GLN A 43 -27.23 -4.09 2.36
C GLN A 43 -26.17 -3.99 1.26
N LEU A 44 -25.10 -4.81 1.34
CA LEU A 44 -24.10 -4.88 0.30
C LEU A 44 -24.69 -5.40 -1.02
N LEU A 45 -25.53 -6.43 -0.93
CA LEU A 45 -26.22 -7.01 -2.10
C LEU A 45 -27.20 -6.01 -2.72
N ALA A 46 -28.00 -5.31 -1.91
CA ALA A 46 -28.91 -4.29 -2.42
C ALA A 46 -28.17 -3.19 -3.21
N LYS A 47 -27.03 -2.73 -2.71
CA LYS A 47 -26.19 -1.76 -3.41
C LYS A 47 -25.61 -2.31 -4.72
N TRP A 48 -25.22 -3.57 -4.74
CA TRP A 48 -24.79 -4.23 -5.97
C TRP A 48 -25.94 -4.34 -7.00
N GLU A 49 -27.14 -4.69 -6.57
CA GLU A 49 -28.35 -4.72 -7.42
C GLU A 49 -28.74 -3.34 -7.95
N GLU A 50 -28.42 -2.24 -7.24
CA GLU A 50 -28.52 -0.86 -7.74
C GLU A 50 -27.52 -0.57 -8.89
N GLY A 51 -26.63 -1.51 -9.23
CA GLY A 51 -25.66 -1.42 -10.32
C GLY A 51 -24.30 -0.86 -9.91
N PHE A 52 -23.95 -0.90 -8.63
CA PHE A 52 -22.58 -0.62 -8.18
C PHE A 52 -21.71 -1.86 -8.30
N ASP A 53 -20.51 -1.69 -8.85
CA ASP A 53 -19.57 -2.79 -9.09
C ASP A 53 -18.75 -3.16 -7.85
N ILE A 54 -18.53 -2.19 -6.99
CA ILE A 54 -17.77 -2.33 -5.75
C ILE A 54 -18.53 -1.62 -4.62
N VAL A 55 -18.88 -2.38 -3.59
CA VAL A 55 -19.50 -1.84 -2.37
C VAL A 55 -18.51 -1.98 -1.24
N GLN A 56 -17.88 -0.86 -0.87
CA GLN A 56 -16.84 -0.80 0.15
C GLN A 56 -17.49 -0.53 1.51
N THR A 57 -17.15 -1.33 2.53
CA THR A 57 -17.55 -0.95 3.88
C THR A 57 -16.56 0.03 4.51
N VAL A 58 -17.09 1.01 5.22
CA VAL A 58 -16.31 2.01 5.94
C VAL A 58 -16.58 1.87 7.44
N ARG A 59 -15.52 1.66 8.18
CA ARG A 59 -15.60 1.56 9.62
C ARG A 59 -15.78 2.93 10.24
N LEU A 60 -16.93 3.19 10.83
CA LEU A 60 -17.15 4.34 11.68
C LEU A 60 -16.25 4.21 12.92
N THR A 61 -15.70 5.33 13.38
CA THR A 61 -14.69 5.36 14.45
C THR A 61 -15.20 4.62 15.69
N THR A 62 -14.47 3.62 16.14
CA THR A 62 -14.76 2.89 17.38
C THR A 62 -14.59 3.84 18.56
N GLU A 63 -15.57 3.90 19.46
CA GLU A 63 -15.45 4.58 20.75
C GLU A 63 -14.21 4.07 21.48
N GLY A 64 -13.35 4.98 21.98
CA GLY A 64 -12.14 4.62 22.72
C GLY A 64 -10.80 4.73 21.96
N VAL A 65 -10.79 5.19 20.71
CA VAL A 65 -9.52 5.47 20.01
C VAL A 65 -8.96 6.81 20.49
N SER A 66 -7.73 6.80 21.04
CA SER A 66 -7.02 8.01 21.46
C SER A 66 -7.00 9.07 20.34
N ALA A 67 -7.23 10.35 20.70
CA ALA A 67 -7.17 11.47 19.77
C ALA A 67 -5.85 11.53 18.98
N PHE A 68 -4.74 11.15 19.62
CA PHE A 68 -3.43 11.04 18.97
C PHE A 68 -3.42 10.00 17.85
N LYS A 69 -4.01 8.82 18.07
CA LYS A 69 -4.08 7.75 17.06
C LYS A 69 -4.98 8.14 15.89
N ARG A 70 -6.07 8.87 16.15
CA ARG A 70 -6.96 9.41 15.11
C ARG A 70 -6.24 10.45 14.27
N MET A 71 -5.54 11.40 14.90
CA MET A 71 -4.79 12.43 14.21
C MET A 71 -3.67 11.84 13.33
N THR A 72 -2.89 10.88 13.86
CA THR A 72 -1.84 10.21 13.08
C THR A 72 -2.40 9.41 11.90
N SER A 73 -3.56 8.76 12.05
CA SER A 73 -4.25 8.05 10.96
C SER A 73 -4.67 9.03 9.86
N THR A 74 -5.34 10.14 10.21
CA THR A 74 -5.78 11.14 9.23
C THR A 74 -4.59 11.78 8.50
N TYR A 75 -3.49 12.11 9.20
CA TYR A 75 -2.28 12.60 8.56
C TYR A 75 -1.65 11.56 7.62
N TYR A 76 -1.65 10.29 8.02
CA TYR A 76 -1.16 9.20 7.18
C TYR A 76 -1.95 9.08 5.87
N TYR A 77 -3.28 9.02 5.93
CA TYR A 77 -4.10 8.93 4.71
C TYR A 77 -4.02 10.18 3.85
N ARG A 78 -3.92 11.38 4.44
CA ARG A 78 -3.69 12.61 3.68
C ARG A 78 -2.35 12.60 2.95
N LEU A 79 -1.28 12.19 3.63
CA LEU A 79 0.05 12.06 3.03
C LEU A 79 0.05 11.01 1.93
N LEU A 80 -0.57 9.85 2.16
CA LEU A 80 -0.69 8.80 1.18
C LEU A 80 -1.44 9.28 -0.07
N ASN A 81 -2.61 9.91 0.10
CA ASN A 81 -3.40 10.45 -1.01
C ASN A 81 -2.70 11.62 -1.74
N LEU A 82 -1.84 12.38 -1.06
CA LEU A 82 -1.02 13.42 -1.69
C LEU A 82 0.13 12.83 -2.52
N LEU A 83 0.68 11.72 -2.08
CA LEU A 83 1.85 11.07 -2.69
C LEU A 83 1.48 9.99 -3.70
N THR A 84 0.22 9.57 -3.75
CA THR A 84 -0.29 8.53 -4.68
C THR A 84 -1.39 9.11 -5.55
N ASP A 85 -1.49 8.63 -6.78
CA ASP A 85 -2.56 9.01 -7.71
C ASP A 85 -3.89 8.28 -7.40
N VAL A 86 -3.99 7.59 -6.26
CA VAL A 86 -5.15 6.78 -5.87
C VAL A 86 -5.77 7.33 -4.61
N GLU A 87 -7.04 7.72 -4.67
CA GLU A 87 -7.80 8.21 -3.53
C GLU A 87 -8.25 7.06 -2.63
N ILE A 88 -7.49 6.82 -1.56
CA ILE A 88 -7.76 5.77 -0.57
C ILE A 88 -8.62 6.35 0.53
N GLN A 89 -9.80 5.76 0.75
CA GLN A 89 -10.74 6.21 1.75
C GLN A 89 -10.26 5.83 3.17
N GLU A 90 -10.23 6.83 4.07
CA GLU A 90 -9.97 6.60 5.49
C GLU A 90 -11.04 5.68 6.09
N GLY A 91 -10.63 4.70 6.89
CA GLY A 91 -11.56 3.73 7.50
C GLY A 91 -12.04 2.61 6.57
N GLY A 92 -11.61 2.58 5.31
CA GLY A 92 -11.98 1.49 4.40
C GLY A 92 -11.54 0.12 4.95
N SER A 93 -12.48 -0.83 4.98
CA SER A 93 -12.27 -2.19 5.46
C SER A 93 -11.97 -3.14 4.29
N ASP A 94 -11.37 -4.30 4.58
CA ASP A 94 -11.27 -5.40 3.61
C ASP A 94 -12.59 -6.20 3.49
N PHE A 95 -13.59 -5.85 4.29
CA PHE A 95 -14.96 -6.27 4.14
C PHE A 95 -15.62 -5.48 3.01
N ARG A 96 -15.81 -6.12 1.86
CA ARG A 96 -16.40 -5.49 0.66
C ARG A 96 -17.06 -6.51 -0.23
N LEU A 97 -18.01 -6.02 -1.03
CA LEU A 97 -18.57 -6.77 -2.14
C LEU A 97 -17.96 -6.27 -3.46
N MET A 98 -17.59 -7.19 -4.32
CA MET A 98 -17.07 -6.90 -5.68
C MET A 98 -17.84 -7.72 -6.69
N ASP A 99 -18.33 -7.07 -7.74
CA ASP A 99 -18.89 -7.72 -8.92
C ASP A 99 -17.85 -8.61 -9.62
N ARG A 100 -18.30 -9.65 -10.32
CA ARG A 100 -17.42 -10.57 -11.04
C ARG A 100 -16.45 -9.86 -11.97
N LYS A 101 -16.88 -8.81 -12.68
CA LYS A 101 -16.00 -8.04 -13.57
C LYS A 101 -14.88 -7.32 -12.79
N ALA A 102 -15.18 -6.79 -11.60
CA ALA A 102 -14.18 -6.18 -10.74
C ALA A 102 -13.20 -7.22 -10.18
N VAL A 103 -13.69 -8.40 -9.81
CA VAL A 103 -12.87 -9.54 -9.38
C VAL A 103 -11.94 -10.00 -10.50
N LEU A 104 -12.44 -10.17 -11.71
CA LEU A 104 -11.63 -10.58 -12.87
C LEU A 104 -10.57 -9.53 -13.22
N ALA A 105 -10.89 -8.24 -13.10
CA ALA A 105 -9.93 -7.17 -13.27
C ALA A 105 -8.84 -7.22 -12.18
N LEU A 106 -9.24 -7.39 -10.90
CA LEU A 106 -8.31 -7.49 -9.76
C LEU A 106 -7.36 -8.67 -9.87
N ARG A 107 -7.81 -9.82 -10.40
CA ARG A 107 -6.99 -11.01 -10.65
C ARG A 107 -5.85 -10.76 -11.64
N ARG A 108 -5.97 -9.76 -12.52
CA ARG A 108 -4.90 -9.40 -13.48
C ARG A 108 -3.76 -8.64 -12.85
N TYR A 109 -3.95 -8.03 -11.69
CA TYR A 109 -2.90 -7.36 -10.94
C TYR A 109 -2.14 -8.41 -10.13
N ARG A 110 -0.89 -8.67 -10.49
CA ARG A 110 -0.06 -9.74 -9.88
C ARG A 110 1.17 -9.21 -9.15
N GLU A 111 1.15 -7.93 -8.78
CA GLU A 111 2.21 -7.29 -8.00
C GLU A 111 2.46 -8.01 -6.67
N HIS A 112 3.74 -8.18 -6.32
CA HIS A 112 4.17 -8.85 -5.08
C HIS A 112 3.93 -7.98 -3.85
N ALA A 113 4.15 -6.67 -3.98
CA ALA A 113 3.85 -5.69 -2.94
C ALA A 113 2.36 -5.36 -2.92
N ARG A 114 1.51 -6.36 -2.64
CA ARG A 114 0.05 -6.22 -2.72
C ARG A 114 -0.52 -5.32 -1.64
N PHE A 115 -1.25 -4.32 -2.10
CA PHE A 115 -2.11 -3.50 -1.27
C PHE A 115 -3.50 -3.46 -1.93
N ILE A 116 -4.31 -4.49 -1.65
CA ILE A 116 -5.60 -4.73 -2.33
C ILE A 116 -6.52 -3.51 -2.26
N ARG A 117 -6.52 -2.75 -1.16
CA ARG A 117 -7.31 -1.51 -1.05
C ARG A 117 -6.94 -0.47 -2.10
N GLY A 118 -5.65 -0.25 -2.33
CA GLY A 118 -5.15 0.64 -3.36
C GLY A 118 -5.50 0.15 -4.76
N ILE A 119 -5.26 -1.13 -5.04
CA ILE A 119 -5.59 -1.74 -6.34
C ILE A 119 -7.09 -1.59 -6.62
N VAL A 120 -7.97 -1.94 -5.68
CA VAL A 120 -9.42 -1.83 -5.85
C VAL A 120 -9.85 -0.39 -6.12
N CYS A 121 -9.19 0.59 -5.49
CA CYS A 121 -9.44 2.01 -5.76
C CYS A 121 -8.99 2.43 -7.17
N SER A 122 -7.95 1.83 -7.73
CA SER A 122 -7.43 2.16 -9.07
C SER A 122 -8.18 1.48 -10.23
N LEU A 123 -9.06 0.51 -9.95
CA LEU A 123 -9.80 -0.22 -11.00
C LEU A 123 -10.78 0.64 -11.80
N GLY A 124 -11.20 1.82 -11.30
CA GLY A 124 -12.08 2.75 -12.01
C GLY A 124 -13.55 2.30 -12.15
N PHE A 125 -13.98 1.23 -11.47
CA PHE A 125 -15.37 0.78 -11.45
C PHE A 125 -16.28 1.68 -10.59
N ARG A 126 -17.60 1.59 -10.82
CA ARG A 126 -18.60 2.32 -10.02
C ARG A 126 -18.59 1.85 -8.58
N ARG A 127 -18.24 2.75 -7.66
CA ARG A 127 -18.08 2.45 -6.23
C ARG A 127 -19.13 3.15 -5.40
N THR A 128 -19.53 2.49 -4.31
CA THR A 128 -20.30 3.09 -3.22
C THR A 128 -19.79 2.61 -1.88
N THR A 129 -20.24 3.22 -0.80
CA THR A 129 -19.84 2.87 0.56
C THR A 129 -21.05 2.53 1.41
N VAL A 130 -20.83 1.64 2.37
CA VAL A 130 -21.76 1.31 3.45
C VAL A 130 -21.02 1.44 4.76
N ASP A 131 -21.52 2.31 5.62
CA ASP A 131 -20.92 2.57 6.93
C ASP A 131 -21.30 1.48 7.92
N PHE A 132 -20.37 1.08 8.79
CA PHE A 132 -20.64 0.15 9.88
C PHE A 132 -19.85 0.46 11.14
N VAL A 133 -20.43 0.06 12.26
CA VAL A 133 -19.75 0.10 13.56
C VAL A 133 -19.15 -1.27 13.82
N ALA A 134 -17.81 -1.32 13.92
CA ALA A 134 -17.14 -2.58 14.18
C ALA A 134 -17.38 -3.03 15.62
N GLN A 135 -17.71 -4.29 15.79
CA GLN A 135 -17.82 -4.93 17.11
C GLN A 135 -16.45 -5.00 17.79
N ALA A 136 -16.45 -5.01 19.13
CA ALA A 136 -15.22 -5.22 19.88
C ALA A 136 -14.64 -6.61 19.52
N ARG A 137 -13.30 -6.70 19.40
CA ARG A 137 -12.64 -7.97 19.13
C ARG A 137 -13.01 -9.00 20.18
N TYR A 138 -13.43 -10.17 19.74
CA TYR A 138 -13.76 -11.29 20.64
C TYR A 138 -12.53 -11.77 21.41
N ALA A 139 -11.31 -11.72 20.82
CA ALA A 139 -10.06 -12.10 21.47
C ALA A 139 -8.85 -11.39 20.84
N GLY A 140 -7.84 -11.11 21.65
CA GLY A 140 -6.54 -10.59 21.22
C GLY A 140 -6.33 -9.09 21.43
N SER A 141 -5.08 -8.70 21.70
CA SER A 141 -4.65 -7.30 21.80
C SER A 141 -4.05 -6.83 20.49
N SER A 142 -4.29 -5.57 20.12
CA SER A 142 -3.66 -4.95 18.95
C SER A 142 -2.14 -4.89 19.14
N LYS A 143 -1.39 -5.68 18.35
CA LYS A 143 0.09 -5.68 18.34
C LYS A 143 0.67 -4.58 17.43
N PHE A 144 -0.05 -3.48 17.20
CA PHE A 144 0.43 -2.37 16.40
C PHE A 144 1.41 -1.50 17.19
N SER A 145 2.70 -1.75 17.01
CA SER A 145 3.75 -0.86 17.50
C SER A 145 3.96 0.32 16.53
N LEU A 146 4.41 1.47 17.05
CA LEU A 146 4.74 2.66 16.24
C LEU A 146 5.72 2.32 15.10
N ARG A 147 6.71 1.46 15.36
CA ARG A 147 7.67 0.97 14.37
C ARG A 147 6.98 0.26 13.20
N ARG A 148 5.96 -0.57 13.48
CA ARG A 148 5.17 -1.23 12.42
C ARG A 148 4.34 -0.23 11.62
N MET A 149 3.76 0.78 12.26
CA MET A 149 3.04 1.84 11.56
C MET A 149 3.94 2.60 10.58
N ILE A 150 5.15 2.98 11.01
CA ILE A 150 6.13 3.68 10.14
C ILE A 150 6.56 2.77 8.98
N SER A 151 6.88 1.50 9.25
CA SER A 151 7.22 0.55 8.19
C SER A 151 6.09 0.41 7.17
N PHE A 152 4.86 0.25 7.63
CA PHE A 152 3.69 0.14 6.75
C PHE A 152 3.44 1.42 5.93
N ALA A 153 3.72 2.59 6.52
CA ALA A 153 3.64 3.87 5.83
C ALA A 153 4.68 3.98 4.72
N LEU A 154 5.94 3.64 5.03
CA LEU A 154 7.02 3.64 4.05
C LEU A 154 6.77 2.63 2.93
N ASP A 155 6.33 1.43 3.27
CA ASP A 155 5.98 0.40 2.28
C ASP A 155 4.87 0.87 1.34
N GLY A 156 3.82 1.52 1.87
CA GLY A 156 2.74 2.09 1.06
C GLY A 156 3.23 3.22 0.15
N ILE A 157 4.02 4.16 0.67
CA ILE A 157 4.56 5.28 -0.11
C ILE A 157 5.48 4.75 -1.23
N LEU A 158 6.41 3.85 -0.90
CA LEU A 158 7.36 3.30 -1.87
C LEU A 158 6.70 2.37 -2.89
N ALA A 159 5.55 1.74 -2.56
CA ALA A 159 4.82 0.89 -3.50
C ALA A 159 4.02 1.68 -4.53
N TYR A 160 3.46 2.83 -4.14
CA TYR A 160 2.51 3.59 -4.97
C TYR A 160 2.99 4.98 -5.38
N SER A 161 4.20 5.38 -4.98
CA SER A 161 4.70 6.72 -5.26
C SER A 161 6.16 6.70 -5.70
N VAL A 162 6.44 7.42 -6.77
CA VAL A 162 7.82 7.76 -7.20
C VAL A 162 8.29 9.09 -6.62
N GLN A 163 7.47 9.74 -5.78
CA GLN A 163 7.79 11.05 -5.20
C GLN A 163 9.07 11.06 -4.35
N PRO A 164 9.39 10.04 -3.53
CA PRO A 164 10.66 10.01 -2.80
C PRO A 164 11.88 10.07 -3.73
N LEU A 165 11.80 9.42 -4.88
CA LEU A 165 12.87 9.46 -5.89
C LEU A 165 12.98 10.85 -6.55
N ARG A 166 11.83 11.48 -6.88
CA ARG A 166 11.78 12.84 -7.41
C ARG A 166 12.27 13.87 -6.39
N ALA A 167 11.88 13.73 -5.12
CA ALA A 167 12.35 14.61 -4.05
C ALA A 167 13.88 14.60 -3.96
N GLY A 168 14.50 13.43 -4.08
CA GLY A 168 15.95 13.33 -4.14
C GLY A 168 16.58 14.03 -5.33
N LEU A 169 15.94 13.96 -6.50
CA LEU A 169 16.39 14.70 -7.68
C LEU A 169 16.36 16.23 -7.43
N TYR A 170 15.28 16.76 -6.84
CA TYR A 170 15.17 18.19 -6.52
C TYR A 170 16.20 18.63 -5.47
N VAL A 171 16.42 17.83 -4.43
CA VAL A 171 17.44 18.09 -3.41
C VAL A 171 18.83 18.07 -4.05
N GLY A 172 19.11 17.12 -4.93
CA GLY A 172 20.37 17.06 -5.69
C GLY A 172 20.58 18.28 -6.58
N LEU A 173 19.55 18.74 -7.28
CA LEU A 173 19.61 19.93 -8.12
C LEU A 173 19.84 21.22 -7.30
N MET A 174 19.13 21.35 -6.16
CA MET A 174 19.34 22.49 -5.24
C MET A 174 20.76 22.51 -4.66
N SER A 175 21.30 21.35 -4.27
CA SER A 175 22.66 21.27 -3.74
C SER A 175 23.70 21.56 -4.82
N ALA A 176 23.48 21.14 -6.06
CA ALA A 176 24.35 21.50 -7.19
C ALA A 176 24.33 23.01 -7.46
N LEU A 177 23.16 23.65 -7.43
CA LEU A 177 23.04 25.10 -7.58
C LEU A 177 23.77 25.86 -6.46
N LEU A 178 23.58 25.40 -5.20
CA LEU A 178 24.30 25.96 -4.06
C LEU A 178 25.81 25.81 -4.21
N ALA A 179 26.29 24.65 -4.67
CA ALA A 179 27.71 24.43 -4.94
C ALA A 179 28.29 25.40 -5.97
N VAL A 180 27.53 25.70 -7.05
CA VAL A 180 27.93 26.70 -8.06
C VAL A 180 28.03 28.08 -7.44
N VAL A 181 27.05 28.49 -6.62
CA VAL A 181 27.06 29.79 -5.95
C VAL A 181 28.28 29.92 -5.00
N LEU A 182 28.54 28.89 -4.20
CA LEU A 182 29.69 28.85 -3.31
C LEU A 182 31.02 28.86 -4.08
N PHE A 183 31.10 28.16 -5.20
CA PHE A 183 32.28 28.15 -6.05
C PHE A 183 32.57 29.55 -6.61
N LEU A 184 31.55 30.24 -7.13
CA LEU A 184 31.70 31.60 -7.63
C LEU A 184 32.11 32.58 -6.51
N HIS A 185 31.57 32.43 -5.30
CA HIS A 185 31.98 33.24 -4.15
C HIS A 185 33.46 33.01 -3.79
N VAL A 186 33.89 31.76 -3.67
CA VAL A 186 35.30 31.43 -3.38
C VAL A 186 36.24 31.94 -4.48
N LEU A 187 35.85 31.79 -5.73
CA LEU A 187 36.61 32.33 -6.88
C LEU A 187 36.78 33.86 -6.79
N PHE A 188 35.71 34.56 -6.43
CA PHE A 188 35.74 36.03 -6.27
C PHE A 188 36.65 36.48 -5.12
N GLU A 189 36.58 35.82 -3.95
CA GLU A 189 37.49 36.09 -2.81
C GLU A 189 38.94 35.79 -3.14
N THR A 190 39.20 34.69 -3.83
CA THR A 190 40.55 34.31 -4.29
C THR A 190 41.15 35.35 -5.23
N LEU A 191 40.35 35.90 -6.15
CA LEU A 191 40.79 36.96 -7.08
C LEU A 191 41.09 38.30 -6.37
N ARG A 192 40.48 38.52 -5.18
CA ARG A 192 40.79 39.67 -4.31
C ARG A 192 42.03 39.49 -3.44
N GLY A 193 42.66 38.33 -3.46
CA GLY A 193 43.84 38.01 -2.66
C GLY A 193 43.53 37.65 -1.20
N GLU A 194 42.27 37.49 -0.83
CA GLU A 194 41.84 37.04 0.51
C GLU A 194 41.78 35.53 0.56
N THR A 195 42.77 34.89 1.23
CA THR A 195 42.75 33.45 1.45
C THR A 195 41.92 33.12 2.65
N VAL A 196 40.78 32.43 2.44
CA VAL A 196 39.92 31.97 3.55
C VAL A 196 40.47 30.68 4.13
N PRO A 197 40.73 30.57 5.44
CA PRO A 197 41.04 29.31 6.08
C PRO A 197 39.79 28.44 6.07
N GLY A 198 39.74 27.41 5.23
CA GLY A 198 38.51 26.69 4.92
C GLY A 198 38.57 25.17 5.08
N TRP A 199 39.63 24.59 5.66
CA TRP A 199 39.76 23.12 5.75
C TRP A 199 38.58 22.47 6.49
N SER A 200 38.15 23.01 7.63
CA SER A 200 37.03 22.49 8.41
C SER A 200 35.73 22.56 7.63
N THR A 201 35.50 23.64 6.89
CA THR A 201 34.29 23.82 6.05
C THR A 201 34.25 22.79 4.93
N ILE A 202 35.38 22.51 4.29
CA ILE A 202 35.47 21.51 3.22
C ILE A 202 35.13 20.12 3.75
N VAL A 203 35.65 19.75 4.94
CA VAL A 203 35.36 18.44 5.55
C VAL A 203 33.86 18.31 5.90
N VAL A 204 33.29 19.33 6.53
CA VAL A 204 31.86 19.33 6.91
C VAL A 204 30.97 19.25 5.67
N CYS A 205 31.23 20.05 4.65
CA CYS A 205 30.48 20.01 3.38
C CYS A 205 30.61 18.64 2.69
N SER A 206 31.82 18.08 2.64
CA SER A 206 32.05 16.78 2.02
C SER A 206 31.32 15.66 2.74
N LEU A 207 31.30 15.66 4.08
CA LEU A 207 30.57 14.68 4.89
C LEU A 207 29.05 14.85 4.72
N PHE A 208 28.55 16.07 4.69
CA PHE A 208 27.14 16.37 4.51
C PHE A 208 26.64 15.88 3.14
N PHE A 209 27.31 16.29 2.07
CA PHE A 209 26.91 15.88 0.72
C PHE A 209 27.16 14.38 0.47
N GLY A 210 28.24 13.81 1.01
CA GLY A 210 28.49 12.37 0.95
C GLY A 210 27.40 11.56 1.66
N GLY A 211 27.00 12.00 2.85
CA GLY A 211 25.89 11.38 3.58
C GLY A 211 24.56 11.47 2.86
N MET A 212 24.25 12.63 2.29
CA MET A 212 23.05 12.83 1.46
C MET A 212 23.06 11.94 0.20
N GLN A 213 24.20 11.81 -0.47
CA GLN A 213 24.36 10.93 -1.62
C GLN A 213 24.15 9.46 -1.26
N MET A 214 24.68 8.99 -0.13
CA MET A 214 24.48 7.63 0.37
C MET A 214 23.00 7.35 0.70
N MET A 215 22.31 8.34 1.27
CA MET A 215 20.87 8.23 1.54
C MET A 215 20.08 8.06 0.23
N MET A 216 20.42 8.83 -0.81
CA MET A 216 19.77 8.73 -2.12
C MET A 216 20.04 7.39 -2.80
N LEU A 217 21.26 6.87 -2.71
CA LEU A 217 21.60 5.52 -3.20
C LEU A 217 20.79 4.45 -2.47
N GLY A 218 20.57 4.62 -1.17
CA GLY A 218 19.71 3.74 -0.37
C GLY A 218 18.26 3.74 -0.87
N VAL A 219 17.70 4.91 -1.15
CA VAL A 219 16.34 5.03 -1.75
C VAL A 219 16.29 4.35 -3.12
N CYS A 220 17.25 4.61 -4.00
CA CYS A 220 17.34 3.94 -5.30
C CYS A 220 17.43 2.41 -5.14
N GLY A 221 18.24 1.93 -4.19
CA GLY A 221 18.38 0.52 -3.86
C GLY A 221 17.06 -0.14 -3.47
N GLU A 222 16.22 0.56 -2.71
CA GLU A 222 14.89 0.05 -2.32
C GLU A 222 13.97 -0.12 -3.54
N TYR A 223 13.96 0.83 -4.49
CA TYR A 223 13.20 0.69 -5.74
C TYR A 223 13.72 -0.45 -6.60
N ILE A 224 15.06 -0.59 -6.72
CA ILE A 224 15.67 -1.70 -7.46
C ILE A 224 15.33 -3.05 -6.82
N ALA A 225 15.31 -3.14 -5.48
CA ALA A 225 14.92 -4.36 -4.78
C ALA A 225 13.46 -4.75 -5.06
N ARG A 226 12.54 -3.77 -5.15
CA ARG A 226 11.13 -4.00 -5.53
C ARG A 226 11.01 -4.47 -6.97
N ILE A 227 11.70 -3.81 -7.91
CA ILE A 227 11.75 -4.23 -9.32
C ILE A 227 12.28 -5.66 -9.42
N LEU A 228 13.34 -6.00 -8.69
CA LEU A 228 13.90 -7.36 -8.68
C LEU A 228 12.89 -8.40 -8.16
N GLN A 229 12.03 -8.05 -7.20
CA GLN A 229 10.98 -8.96 -6.73
C GLN A 229 9.94 -9.21 -7.81
N GLU A 230 9.50 -8.16 -8.53
CA GLU A 230 8.54 -8.28 -9.63
C GLU A 230 9.13 -9.07 -10.82
N VAL A 231 10.36 -8.80 -11.21
CA VAL A 231 11.03 -9.48 -12.35
C VAL A 231 11.27 -10.97 -12.08
N LYS A 232 11.40 -11.38 -10.81
CA LYS A 232 11.51 -12.80 -10.47
C LYS A 232 10.26 -13.61 -10.75
N ASP A 233 9.10 -12.97 -10.89
CA ASP A 233 7.79 -13.56 -11.21
C ASP A 233 7.49 -14.86 -10.41
N ARG A 234 7.80 -14.83 -9.11
CA ARG A 234 7.55 -15.97 -8.23
C ARG A 234 6.05 -16.07 -7.93
N PRO A 235 5.49 -17.28 -7.72
CA PRO A 235 4.10 -17.42 -7.30
C PRO A 235 3.82 -16.61 -6.03
N LEU A 236 2.74 -15.85 -6.03
CA LEU A 236 2.32 -15.02 -4.90
C LEU A 236 2.10 -15.87 -3.63
N TYR A 237 1.56 -17.06 -3.80
CA TYR A 237 1.31 -18.04 -2.75
C TYR A 237 1.38 -19.46 -3.33
N LEU A 238 1.52 -20.46 -2.44
CA LEU A 238 1.43 -21.87 -2.78
C LEU A 238 0.32 -22.50 -1.92
N ILE A 239 -0.51 -23.32 -2.54
CA ILE A 239 -1.57 -24.06 -1.88
C ILE A 239 -1.01 -25.41 -1.41
N ALA A 240 -1.19 -25.71 -0.13
CA ALA A 240 -0.84 -27.02 0.44
C ALA A 240 -1.99 -28.02 0.28
N CYS A 241 -3.22 -27.56 0.50
CA CYS A 241 -4.41 -28.39 0.41
C CYS A 241 -5.62 -27.57 -0.03
N ASP A 242 -6.39 -28.07 -0.97
CA ASP A 242 -7.62 -27.49 -1.46
C ASP A 242 -8.77 -28.48 -1.18
N ASN A 243 -9.59 -28.17 -0.19
CA ASN A 243 -10.75 -28.97 0.22
C ASN A 243 -12.06 -28.34 -0.26
N ARG A 244 -12.02 -27.57 -1.34
CA ARG A 244 -13.26 -27.10 -1.95
C ARG A 244 -13.96 -28.25 -2.66
N PRO A 245 -15.32 -28.30 -2.66
CA PRO A 245 -16.02 -29.19 -3.56
C PRO A 245 -15.53 -28.88 -4.98
N GLN A 246 -14.91 -29.85 -5.63
CA GLN A 246 -14.59 -29.70 -7.04
C GLN A 246 -15.93 -29.44 -7.73
N ALA A 247 -16.05 -28.32 -8.43
CA ALA A 247 -17.16 -28.13 -9.36
C ALA A 247 -17.07 -29.33 -10.31
N ALA A 248 -17.98 -30.29 -10.13
CA ALA A 248 -18.01 -31.50 -10.91
C ALA A 248 -17.87 -31.13 -12.38
N GLU A 249 -16.80 -31.61 -12.98
CA GLU A 249 -16.53 -31.76 -14.40
C GLU A 249 -17.60 -31.16 -15.34
N LYS A 250 -17.41 -29.90 -15.71
CA LYS A 250 -18.04 -29.34 -16.89
C LYS A 250 -17.36 -29.81 -18.20
N GLU A 251 -16.50 -30.80 -18.13
CA GLU A 251 -15.73 -31.29 -19.30
C GLU A 251 -16.22 -32.63 -19.85
N ALA A 252 -17.42 -33.09 -19.51
CA ALA A 252 -17.94 -34.35 -20.04
C ALA A 252 -19.18 -34.19 -20.92
N HIS A 253 -19.38 -33.03 -21.60
CA HIS A 253 -20.54 -32.95 -22.54
C HIS A 253 -20.28 -32.07 -23.79
N ASP A 254 -19.08 -32.10 -24.34
CA ASP A 254 -18.82 -31.72 -25.72
C ASP A 254 -17.92 -32.77 -26.37
N GLY A 255 -18.48 -33.99 -26.46
CA GLY A 255 -17.98 -35.11 -27.20
C GLY A 255 -19.08 -35.62 -28.12
#